data_915f9f4094f866d9cb0dbdc12aa609a5
#
_entry.id   915f9f4094f866d9cb0dbdc12aa609a5
#
_cell.length_a   1.000
_cell.length_b   1.000
_cell.length_c   1.000
_cell.angle_alpha   90.00
_cell.angle_beta   90.00
_cell.angle_gamma   90.00
#
_symmetry.space_group_name_H-M   'P 1'
#
loop_
_entity.id
_entity.type
_entity.pdbx_description
1 polymer ?
#
loop_
_entity_poly.entity_id
_entity_poly.type
_entity_poly.pdbx_seq_one_letter_code
_entity_poly.pdbx_strand_id
1 'polypeptide(L)'
;MTKDEKYIARCIQLALNGKCNAAPNPMVGAVIVHNDTIIGEGYHIRCGEAHAEVNAIRSVKDESLLKESTIYVSLEPCSHYGKTPPCADLIINKGIPKVVVGCMDPFSLVAGRGIQKMRDAGIDVTVGVLEEECRQLIHRFITFHTLQRPFITLKWAESADGFIDLNRTGGHPYIFSSPLSSMIVHKRRAEHVGILVGRKTALLDNPSLTTRSWYGKNPIRMVIDKDLTLPEHLSLFDGSTPTIVFTRKADAPTRAKIEYILLDF
;
A
#
# COMPACT_ATOMS: atom_id res chain seq x y z
N MET A 1 12.12 11.54 22.94
CA MET A 1 11.46 10.33 22.44
C MET A 1 11.40 9.33 23.57
N THR A 2 10.21 8.94 24.00
CA THR A 2 9.99 7.93 25.03
C THR A 2 10.44 6.55 24.56
N LYS A 3 10.48 5.58 25.47
CA LYS A 3 10.78 4.17 25.14
C LYS A 3 9.76 3.62 24.12
N ASP A 4 8.49 3.85 24.36
CA ASP A 4 7.42 3.34 23.48
C ASP A 4 7.46 3.99 22.10
N GLU A 5 7.69 5.31 22.03
CA GLU A 5 7.90 6.00 20.75
C GLU A 5 9.07 5.44 19.95
N LYS A 6 10.18 5.07 20.61
CA LYS A 6 11.34 4.45 19.94
C LYS A 6 10.97 3.15 19.23
N TYR A 7 10.18 2.29 19.88
CA TYR A 7 9.83 0.99 19.30
C TYR A 7 8.70 1.11 18.28
N ILE A 8 7.73 2.01 18.46
CA ILE A 8 6.73 2.30 17.42
C ILE A 8 7.40 2.94 16.18
N ALA A 9 8.38 3.83 16.35
CA ALA A 9 9.16 4.35 15.22
C ALA A 9 9.88 3.21 14.46
N ARG A 10 10.38 2.20 15.18
CA ARG A 10 10.95 1.00 14.54
C ARG A 10 9.90 0.18 13.79
N CYS A 11 8.69 0.03 14.33
CA CYS A 11 7.57 -0.59 13.62
C CYS A 11 7.27 0.14 12.31
N ILE A 12 7.23 1.47 12.31
CA ILE A 12 7.03 2.28 11.10
C ILE A 12 8.13 2.03 10.06
N GLN A 13 9.41 2.00 10.48
CA GLN A 13 10.54 1.69 9.58
C GLN A 13 10.39 0.32 8.93
N LEU A 14 10.04 -0.71 9.71
CA LEU A 14 9.83 -2.06 9.20
C LEU A 14 8.65 -2.11 8.22
N ALA A 15 7.53 -1.46 8.55
CA ALA A 15 6.33 -1.41 7.72
C ALA A 15 6.60 -0.86 6.31
N LEU A 16 7.50 0.13 6.18
CA LEU A 16 7.87 0.72 4.89
C LEU A 16 8.47 -0.29 3.90
N ASN A 17 9.03 -1.42 4.36
CA ASN A 17 9.50 -2.49 3.49
C ASN A 17 8.35 -3.19 2.74
N GLY A 18 7.12 -3.13 3.26
CA GLY A 18 5.92 -3.66 2.61
C GLY A 18 5.34 -2.78 1.49
N LYS A 19 5.88 -1.58 1.25
CA LYS A 19 5.28 -0.52 0.44
C LYS A 19 4.85 -0.93 -0.97
N CYS A 20 5.62 -1.81 -1.62
CA CYS A 20 5.32 -2.25 -2.99
C CYS A 20 4.42 -3.49 -3.06
N ASN A 21 4.17 -4.19 -1.95
CA ASN A 21 3.55 -5.52 -1.98
C ASN A 21 2.37 -5.67 -1.01
N ALA A 22 2.27 -4.85 0.05
CA ALA A 22 1.22 -4.97 1.05
C ALA A 22 -0.18 -4.61 0.49
N ALA A 23 -0.27 -3.65 -0.43
CA ALA A 23 -1.56 -3.23 -0.99
C ALA A 23 -2.36 -4.41 -1.59
N PRO A 24 -3.70 -4.43 -1.38
CA PRO A 24 -4.56 -3.43 -0.77
C PRO A 24 -4.53 -3.36 0.77
N ASN A 25 -3.85 -4.30 1.45
CA ASN A 25 -3.70 -4.29 2.89
C ASN A 25 -2.83 -3.10 3.36
N PRO A 26 -2.99 -2.64 4.62
CA PRO A 26 -2.14 -1.60 5.18
C PRO A 26 -0.69 -2.08 5.37
N MET A 27 0.24 -1.15 5.33
CA MET A 27 1.61 -1.39 5.76
C MET A 27 1.64 -1.45 7.29
N VAL A 28 2.05 -2.58 7.85
CA VAL A 28 2.14 -2.79 9.31
C VAL A 28 3.52 -3.33 9.65
N GLY A 29 4.07 -2.86 10.76
CA GLY A 29 5.28 -3.38 11.36
C GLY A 29 5.05 -3.72 12.83
N ALA A 30 5.75 -4.73 13.32
CA ALA A 30 5.69 -5.17 14.71
C ALA A 30 7.10 -5.47 15.24
N VAL A 31 7.30 -5.17 16.53
CA VAL A 31 8.54 -5.38 17.25
C VAL A 31 8.24 -6.01 18.61
N ILE A 32 9.00 -7.03 19.01
CA ILE A 32 8.87 -7.68 20.32
C ILE A 32 10.11 -7.34 21.14
N VAL A 33 9.87 -6.83 22.34
CA VAL A 33 10.93 -6.34 23.23
C VAL A 33 10.87 -7.05 24.57
N HIS A 34 12.02 -7.59 24.99
CA HIS A 34 12.25 -8.15 26.31
C HIS A 34 13.46 -7.45 26.94
N ASN A 35 13.31 -6.91 28.16
CA ASN A 35 14.38 -6.20 28.89
C ASN A 35 15.13 -5.18 28.01
N ASP A 36 14.38 -4.28 27.36
CA ASP A 36 14.91 -3.23 26.47
C ASP A 36 15.66 -3.73 25.23
N THR A 37 15.66 -5.04 24.98
CA THR A 37 16.27 -5.67 23.83
C THR A 37 15.20 -6.13 22.85
N ILE A 38 15.35 -5.83 21.57
CA ILE A 38 14.49 -6.35 20.51
C ILE A 38 14.84 -7.82 20.30
N ILE A 39 13.87 -8.70 20.53
CA ILE A 39 14.02 -10.16 20.36
C ILE A 39 13.29 -10.69 19.13
N GLY A 40 12.38 -9.91 18.54
CA GLY A 40 11.66 -10.24 17.31
C GLY A 40 11.20 -9.02 16.57
N GLU A 41 11.23 -9.10 15.23
CA GLU A 41 10.78 -8.04 14.33
C GLU A 41 10.04 -8.63 13.14
N GLY A 42 9.03 -7.93 12.64
CA GLY A 42 8.29 -8.34 11.47
C GLY A 42 7.52 -7.19 10.83
N TYR A 43 7.16 -7.39 9.58
CA TYR A 43 6.26 -6.48 8.85
C TYR A 43 5.36 -7.29 7.92
N HIS A 44 4.26 -6.69 7.50
CA HIS A 44 3.37 -7.30 6.49
C HIS A 44 4.04 -7.24 5.12
N ILE A 45 4.55 -8.38 4.65
CA ILE A 45 5.40 -8.45 3.45
C ILE A 45 4.56 -8.31 2.19
N ARG A 46 3.44 -9.05 2.10
CA ARG A 46 2.59 -9.11 0.91
C ARG A 46 1.13 -9.41 1.29
N CYS A 47 0.20 -8.78 0.57
CA CYS A 47 -1.22 -9.08 0.70
C CYS A 47 -1.50 -10.58 0.54
N GLY A 48 -2.28 -11.14 1.48
CA GLY A 48 -2.61 -12.56 1.55
C GLY A 48 -1.60 -13.44 2.30
N GLU A 49 -0.46 -12.90 2.71
CA GLU A 49 0.54 -13.56 3.55
C GLU A 49 0.40 -13.17 5.03
N ALA A 50 1.32 -13.66 5.88
CA ALA A 50 1.33 -13.43 7.32
C ALA A 50 1.38 -11.92 7.67
N HIS A 51 0.66 -11.53 8.71
CA HIS A 51 0.67 -10.19 9.25
C HIS A 51 1.99 -9.91 10.01
N ALA A 52 2.23 -8.64 10.33
CA ALA A 52 3.45 -8.17 10.97
C ALA A 52 3.70 -8.87 12.31
N GLU A 53 2.65 -9.03 13.12
CA GLU A 53 2.69 -9.66 14.43
C GLU A 53 3.11 -11.13 14.32
N VAL A 54 2.55 -11.85 13.34
CA VAL A 54 2.91 -13.24 13.07
C VAL A 54 4.38 -13.35 12.67
N ASN A 55 4.85 -12.46 11.80
CA ASN A 55 6.25 -12.46 11.37
C ASN A 55 7.19 -12.06 12.51
N ALA A 56 6.81 -11.10 13.36
CA ALA A 56 7.59 -10.73 14.54
C ALA A 56 7.70 -11.89 15.55
N ILE A 57 6.59 -12.57 15.86
CA ILE A 57 6.60 -13.72 16.78
C ILE A 57 7.43 -14.87 16.22
N ARG A 58 7.32 -15.18 14.92
CA ARG A 58 8.11 -16.22 14.26
C ARG A 58 9.61 -15.94 14.23
N SER A 59 10.02 -14.68 14.32
CA SER A 59 11.43 -14.29 14.34
C SER A 59 12.08 -14.43 15.71
N VAL A 60 11.30 -14.62 16.76
CA VAL A 60 11.82 -14.83 18.13
C VAL A 60 12.45 -16.20 18.23
N LYS A 61 13.71 -16.25 18.70
CA LYS A 61 14.47 -17.50 18.84
C LYS A 61 14.04 -18.32 20.05
N ASP A 62 13.77 -17.65 21.17
CA ASP A 62 13.34 -18.26 22.42
C ASP A 62 11.93 -17.76 22.76
N GLU A 63 10.93 -18.54 22.39
CA GLU A 63 9.52 -18.18 22.61
C GLU A 63 9.13 -18.12 24.10
N SER A 64 9.91 -18.67 25.01
CA SER A 64 9.62 -18.60 26.45
C SER A 64 9.65 -17.17 26.98
N LEU A 65 10.46 -16.30 26.33
CA LEU A 65 10.59 -14.88 26.66
C LEU A 65 9.33 -14.06 26.31
N LEU A 66 8.44 -14.56 25.45
CA LEU A 66 7.22 -13.84 25.05
C LEU A 66 6.34 -13.49 26.25
N LYS A 67 6.31 -14.33 27.28
CA LYS A 67 5.50 -14.15 28.50
C LYS A 67 5.99 -12.99 29.40
N GLU A 68 7.17 -12.46 29.14
CA GLU A 68 7.76 -11.32 29.85
C GLU A 68 8.06 -10.15 28.92
N SER A 69 7.53 -10.19 27.69
CA SER A 69 7.82 -9.23 26.64
C SER A 69 6.67 -8.24 26.40
N THR A 70 7.02 -7.16 25.73
CA THR A 70 6.06 -6.20 25.15
C THR A 70 6.09 -6.33 23.64
N ILE A 71 4.92 -6.45 23.00
CA ILE A 71 4.78 -6.30 21.55
C ILE A 71 4.35 -4.89 21.20
N TYR A 72 5.05 -4.29 20.27
CA TYR A 72 4.76 -3.00 19.65
C TYR A 72 4.24 -3.24 18.25
N VAL A 73 3.19 -2.55 17.86
CA VAL A 73 2.61 -2.67 16.51
C VAL A 73 2.10 -1.33 16.02
N SER A 74 2.38 -0.99 14.77
CA SER A 74 2.01 0.32 14.21
C SER A 74 0.50 0.50 13.95
N LEU A 75 -0.27 -0.60 13.90
CA LEU A 75 -1.71 -0.63 13.68
C LEU A 75 -2.36 -1.65 14.62
N GLU A 76 -3.59 -1.40 15.05
CA GLU A 76 -4.38 -2.31 15.87
C GLU A 76 -4.36 -3.76 15.34
N PRO A 77 -4.01 -4.75 16.18
CA PRO A 77 -4.08 -6.16 15.80
C PRO A 77 -5.49 -6.59 15.42
N CYS A 78 -5.62 -7.26 14.29
CA CYS A 78 -6.93 -7.70 13.78
C CYS A 78 -7.62 -8.66 14.75
N SER A 79 -8.98 -8.56 14.82
CA SER A 79 -9.84 -9.36 15.69
C SER A 79 -10.80 -10.28 14.95
N HIS A 80 -10.91 -10.16 13.61
CA HIS A 80 -11.81 -10.97 12.80
C HIS A 80 -11.09 -12.15 12.17
N TYR A 81 -11.82 -13.26 12.04
CA TYR A 81 -11.35 -14.44 11.33
C TYR A 81 -11.38 -14.18 9.82
N GLY A 82 -10.21 -14.24 9.19
CA GLY A 82 -10.04 -14.23 7.74
C GLY A 82 -9.56 -15.60 7.25
N LYS A 83 -8.53 -15.59 6.39
CA LYS A 83 -7.83 -16.81 5.97
C LYS A 83 -6.97 -17.42 7.08
N THR A 84 -6.62 -16.65 8.10
CA THR A 84 -5.82 -17.03 9.26
C THR A 84 -6.51 -16.55 10.53
N PRO A 85 -6.21 -17.17 11.70
CA PRO A 85 -6.68 -16.68 12.99
C PRO A 85 -6.26 -15.23 13.23
N PRO A 86 -7.06 -14.45 13.98
CA PRO A 86 -6.76 -13.05 14.29
C PRO A 86 -5.44 -12.88 15.04
N CYS A 87 -4.73 -11.76 14.77
CA CYS A 87 -3.49 -11.44 15.47
C CYS A 87 -3.71 -11.18 16.98
N ALA A 88 -4.87 -10.62 17.37
CA ALA A 88 -5.23 -10.47 18.79
C ALA A 88 -5.27 -11.82 19.50
N ASP A 89 -5.85 -12.85 18.88
CA ASP A 89 -5.88 -14.21 19.44
C ASP A 89 -4.48 -14.82 19.54
N LEU A 90 -3.65 -14.60 18.53
CA LEU A 90 -2.27 -15.09 18.57
C LEU A 90 -1.48 -14.46 19.73
N ILE A 91 -1.60 -13.15 19.94
CA ILE A 91 -0.94 -12.43 21.04
C ILE A 91 -1.41 -12.99 22.40
N ILE A 92 -2.73 -13.17 22.58
CA ILE A 92 -3.33 -13.76 23.79
C ILE A 92 -2.78 -15.19 24.02
N ASN A 93 -2.82 -16.03 22.98
CA ASN A 93 -2.39 -17.44 23.08
C ASN A 93 -0.89 -17.57 23.36
N LYS A 94 -0.07 -16.63 22.93
CA LYS A 94 1.37 -16.59 23.25
C LYS A 94 1.66 -16.05 24.64
N GLY A 95 0.66 -15.53 25.34
CA GLY A 95 0.77 -15.03 26.71
C GLY A 95 1.61 -13.75 26.81
N ILE A 96 1.62 -12.90 25.78
CA ILE A 96 2.35 -11.62 25.80
C ILE A 96 1.57 -10.65 26.70
N PRO A 97 2.17 -10.17 27.83
CA PRO A 97 1.40 -9.43 28.85
C PRO A 97 1.16 -7.97 28.51
N LYS A 98 1.91 -7.40 27.56
CA LYS A 98 1.81 -5.97 27.20
C LYS A 98 1.84 -5.74 25.70
N VAL A 99 0.93 -4.87 25.23
CA VAL A 99 0.80 -4.47 23.83
C VAL A 99 0.81 -2.95 23.73
N VAL A 100 1.63 -2.40 22.84
CA VAL A 100 1.64 -0.96 22.52
C VAL A 100 1.25 -0.80 21.06
N VAL A 101 0.19 -0.03 20.81
CA VAL A 101 -0.42 0.18 19.49
C VAL A 101 -0.18 1.62 19.05
N GLY A 102 0.28 1.80 17.81
CA GLY A 102 0.46 3.12 17.20
C GLY A 102 -0.88 3.80 16.94
N CYS A 103 -1.71 3.24 16.08
CA CYS A 103 -3.04 3.78 15.81
C CYS A 103 -4.11 2.69 15.74
N MET A 104 -5.37 3.09 15.95
CA MET A 104 -6.53 2.19 15.77
C MET A 104 -6.79 1.93 14.30
N ASP A 105 -7.39 0.75 14.00
CA ASP A 105 -7.82 0.43 12.66
C ASP A 105 -9.01 1.33 12.26
N PRO A 106 -8.95 2.03 11.11
CA PRO A 106 -10.05 2.89 10.65
C PRO A 106 -11.26 2.11 10.15
N PHE A 107 -11.12 0.80 9.92
CA PHE A 107 -12.20 -0.03 9.43
C PHE A 107 -13.20 -0.33 10.55
N SER A 108 -14.43 0.15 10.41
CA SER A 108 -15.46 0.15 11.47
C SER A 108 -15.78 -1.24 12.04
N LEU A 109 -15.57 -2.32 11.28
CA LEU A 109 -15.74 -3.70 11.75
C LEU A 109 -14.60 -4.19 12.64
N VAL A 110 -13.49 -3.48 12.71
CA VAL A 110 -12.29 -3.84 13.49
C VAL A 110 -12.07 -2.85 14.63
N ALA A 111 -12.32 -1.57 14.39
CA ALA A 111 -12.00 -0.44 15.26
C ALA A 111 -12.25 -0.71 16.75
N GLY A 112 -11.19 -0.83 17.52
CA GLY A 112 -11.19 -1.06 18.96
C GLY A 112 -11.52 -2.49 19.43
N ARG A 113 -11.96 -3.38 18.54
CA ARG A 113 -12.35 -4.77 18.93
C ARG A 113 -11.15 -5.63 19.28
N GLY A 114 -10.03 -5.47 18.57
CA GLY A 114 -8.79 -6.17 18.88
C GLY A 114 -8.21 -5.72 20.21
N ILE A 115 -8.20 -4.41 20.43
CA ILE A 115 -7.77 -3.78 21.69
C ILE A 115 -8.64 -4.27 22.86
N GLN A 116 -9.97 -4.21 22.71
CA GLN A 116 -10.88 -4.65 23.75
C GLN A 116 -10.71 -6.12 24.09
N LYS A 117 -10.61 -6.98 23.07
CA LYS A 117 -10.40 -8.44 23.24
C LYS A 117 -9.11 -8.74 24.03
N MET A 118 -8.03 -8.03 23.74
CA MET A 118 -6.76 -8.20 24.47
C MET A 118 -6.88 -7.71 25.93
N ARG A 119 -7.58 -6.60 26.17
CA ARG A 119 -7.83 -6.08 27.53
C ARG A 119 -8.71 -7.04 28.34
N ASP A 120 -9.75 -7.61 27.75
CA ASP A 120 -10.62 -8.60 28.37
C ASP A 120 -9.87 -9.89 28.76
N ALA A 121 -8.78 -10.20 28.04
CA ALA A 121 -7.87 -11.30 28.34
C ALA A 121 -6.80 -10.91 29.40
N GLY A 122 -6.85 -9.72 29.98
CA GLY A 122 -5.92 -9.27 31.03
C GLY A 122 -4.60 -8.67 30.51
N ILE A 123 -4.49 -8.37 29.21
CA ILE A 123 -3.31 -7.75 28.64
C ILE A 123 -3.33 -6.23 28.87
N ASP A 124 -2.20 -5.64 29.29
CA ASP A 124 -1.98 -4.20 29.36
C ASP A 124 -1.84 -3.63 27.94
N VAL A 125 -2.83 -2.82 27.49
CA VAL A 125 -2.86 -2.27 26.11
C VAL A 125 -2.81 -0.74 26.16
N THR A 126 -1.67 -0.18 25.72
CA THR A 126 -1.45 1.25 25.44
C THR A 126 -1.75 1.55 23.98
N VAL A 127 -2.44 2.65 23.68
CA VAL A 127 -2.83 3.04 22.31
C VAL A 127 -2.46 4.49 22.05
N GLY A 128 -2.16 4.85 20.81
CA GLY A 128 -1.93 6.23 20.38
C GLY A 128 -0.48 6.69 20.46
N VAL A 129 0.47 5.77 20.50
CA VAL A 129 1.91 6.11 20.49
C VAL A 129 2.36 6.39 19.06
N LEU A 130 2.82 7.62 18.78
CA LEU A 130 3.10 8.13 17.42
C LEU A 130 1.91 7.91 16.48
N GLU A 131 0.71 8.25 16.98
CA GLU A 131 -0.54 7.97 16.26
C GLU A 131 -0.56 8.64 14.88
N GLU A 132 -0.16 9.92 14.82
CA GLU A 132 -0.18 10.66 13.56
C GLU A 132 0.76 10.05 12.51
N GLU A 133 1.97 9.67 12.90
CA GLU A 133 2.95 9.03 12.03
C GLU A 133 2.47 7.65 11.56
N CYS A 134 1.81 6.89 12.43
CA CYS A 134 1.19 5.61 12.07
C CYS A 134 0.01 5.80 11.12
N ARG A 135 -0.84 6.80 11.32
CA ARG A 135 -1.93 7.16 10.39
C ARG A 135 -1.40 7.63 9.04
N GLN A 136 -0.34 8.43 9.04
CA GLN A 136 0.37 8.86 7.83
C GLN A 136 0.92 7.67 7.03
N LEU A 137 1.49 6.66 7.71
CA LEU A 137 1.99 5.44 7.09
C LEU A 137 0.89 4.73 6.29
N ILE A 138 -0.33 4.66 6.82
CA ILE A 138 -1.46 3.93 6.22
C ILE A 138 -2.53 4.85 5.60
N HIS A 139 -2.21 6.13 5.33
CA HIS A 139 -3.18 7.13 4.85
C HIS A 139 -3.98 6.69 3.60
N ARG A 140 -3.38 5.89 2.71
CA ARG A 140 -4.06 5.32 1.53
C ARG A 140 -5.16 4.34 1.91
N PHE A 141 -4.88 3.49 2.89
CA PHE A 141 -5.84 2.54 3.46
C PHE A 141 -6.97 3.28 4.18
N ILE A 142 -6.62 4.29 5.00
CA ILE A 142 -7.61 5.15 5.67
C ILE A 142 -8.53 5.81 4.64
N THR A 143 -7.98 6.45 3.60
CA THR A 143 -8.77 7.12 2.55
C THR A 143 -9.77 6.17 1.90
N PHE A 144 -9.35 4.95 1.58
CA PHE A 144 -10.24 3.97 0.96
C PHE A 144 -11.38 3.54 1.90
N HIS A 145 -11.08 3.21 3.15
CA HIS A 145 -12.09 2.69 4.08
C HIS A 145 -13.01 3.77 4.66
N THR A 146 -12.54 5.00 4.81
CA THR A 146 -13.36 6.09 5.36
C THR A 146 -14.11 6.90 4.30
N LEU A 147 -13.50 7.11 3.13
CA LEU A 147 -14.08 7.94 2.07
C LEU A 147 -14.62 7.13 0.89
N GLN A 148 -14.51 5.79 0.93
CA GLN A 148 -14.97 4.87 -0.12
C GLN A 148 -14.49 5.25 -1.53
N ARG A 149 -13.26 5.76 -1.60
CA ARG A 149 -12.58 6.13 -2.86
C ARG A 149 -11.09 5.83 -2.80
N PRO A 150 -10.41 5.65 -3.95
CA PRO A 150 -8.97 5.48 -3.96
C PRO A 150 -8.25 6.76 -3.50
N PHE A 151 -7.05 6.59 -2.96
CA PHE A 151 -6.11 7.69 -2.77
C PHE A 151 -5.48 8.04 -4.13
N ILE A 152 -5.69 9.27 -4.59
CA ILE A 152 -5.26 9.74 -5.91
C ILE A 152 -3.99 10.58 -5.75
N THR A 153 -2.96 10.24 -6.54
CA THR A 153 -1.75 11.04 -6.68
C THR A 153 -1.69 11.62 -8.09
N LEU A 154 -1.65 12.93 -8.20
CA LEU A 154 -1.46 13.60 -9.48
C LEU A 154 0.05 13.75 -9.75
N LYS A 155 0.48 13.43 -10.98
CA LYS A 155 1.86 13.59 -11.43
C LYS A 155 1.90 14.24 -12.81
N TRP A 156 2.58 15.34 -12.92
CA TRP A 156 2.91 15.95 -14.19
C TRP A 156 4.36 16.46 -14.17
N ALA A 157 4.87 16.82 -15.31
CA ALA A 157 6.10 17.60 -15.47
C ALA A 157 5.76 18.84 -16.28
N GLU A 158 6.37 19.96 -15.94
CA GLU A 158 6.12 21.25 -16.61
C GLU A 158 7.43 22.00 -16.81
N SER A 159 7.43 22.89 -17.81
CA SER A 159 8.48 23.87 -18.04
C SER A 159 8.41 25.02 -17.02
N ALA A 160 9.43 25.85 -16.98
CA ALA A 160 9.49 27.01 -16.07
C ALA A 160 8.35 28.04 -16.31
N ASP A 161 7.80 28.07 -17.52
CA ASP A 161 6.66 28.90 -17.93
C ASP A 161 5.30 28.16 -17.84
N GLY A 162 5.25 26.97 -17.22
CA GLY A 162 4.02 26.28 -16.85
C GLY A 162 3.39 25.40 -17.93
N PHE A 163 4.10 25.07 -19.01
CA PHE A 163 3.61 24.17 -20.05
C PHE A 163 4.00 22.71 -19.79
N ILE A 164 3.06 21.80 -20.02
CA ILE A 164 3.25 20.35 -19.81
C ILE A 164 3.69 19.61 -21.08
N ASP A 165 3.58 20.24 -22.25
CA ASP A 165 4.00 19.70 -23.55
C ASP A 165 4.14 20.85 -24.55
N LEU A 166 4.76 20.55 -25.70
CA LEU A 166 4.77 21.43 -26.87
C LEU A 166 3.47 21.23 -27.68
N ASN A 167 3.15 22.19 -28.55
CA ASN A 167 2.06 22.00 -29.51
C ASN A 167 2.55 21.07 -30.63
N ARG A 168 2.25 19.78 -30.50
CA ARG A 168 2.64 18.72 -31.43
C ARG A 168 1.45 17.86 -31.86
N THR A 169 1.49 17.36 -33.08
CA THR A 169 0.52 16.42 -33.64
C THR A 169 1.03 14.96 -33.62
N GLY A 170 2.29 14.78 -33.24
CA GLY A 170 2.99 13.48 -33.15
C GLY A 170 4.44 13.67 -32.72
N GLY A 171 5.28 12.66 -32.95
CA GLY A 171 6.70 12.70 -32.58
C GLY A 171 6.98 12.21 -31.16
N HIS A 172 8.20 12.45 -30.69
CA HIS A 172 8.61 12.02 -29.36
C HIS A 172 8.09 12.98 -28.27
N PRO A 173 7.77 12.45 -27.05
CA PRO A 173 7.43 13.28 -25.91
C PRO A 173 8.55 14.28 -25.59
N TYR A 174 8.19 15.51 -25.22
CA TYR A 174 9.17 16.43 -24.67
C TYR A 174 9.54 16.03 -23.25
N ILE A 175 10.84 15.88 -22.98
CA ILE A 175 11.34 15.37 -21.71
C ILE A 175 11.81 16.54 -20.84
N PHE A 176 11.00 16.92 -19.84
CA PHE A 176 11.36 17.94 -18.84
C PHE A 176 12.17 17.34 -17.68
N SER A 177 12.05 16.03 -17.45
CA SER A 177 12.57 15.38 -16.26
C SER A 177 14.00 14.87 -16.46
N SER A 178 14.86 15.08 -15.45
CA SER A 178 16.19 14.47 -15.41
C SER A 178 16.09 12.93 -15.28
N PRO A 179 17.17 12.18 -15.57
CA PRO A 179 17.22 10.73 -15.34
C PRO A 179 16.89 10.34 -13.88
N LEU A 180 17.35 11.15 -12.90
CA LEU A 180 17.04 10.92 -11.48
C LEU A 180 15.55 11.12 -11.18
N SER A 181 14.95 12.20 -11.71
CA SER A 181 13.51 12.42 -11.57
C SER A 181 12.70 11.30 -12.22
N SER A 182 13.13 10.79 -13.38
CA SER A 182 12.51 9.64 -14.05
C SER A 182 12.59 8.39 -13.19
N MET A 183 13.70 8.12 -12.53
CA MET A 183 13.84 6.99 -11.60
C MET A 183 12.88 7.12 -10.41
N ILE A 184 12.71 8.31 -9.83
CA ILE A 184 11.73 8.59 -8.78
C ILE A 184 10.30 8.35 -9.26
N VAL A 185 9.97 8.72 -10.50
CA VAL A 185 8.66 8.41 -11.11
C VAL A 185 8.43 6.91 -11.19
N HIS A 186 9.44 6.12 -11.57
CA HIS A 186 9.34 4.66 -11.58
C HIS A 186 9.17 4.07 -10.17
N LYS A 187 9.84 4.64 -9.16
CA LYS A 187 9.62 4.30 -7.75
C LYS A 187 8.15 4.54 -7.36
N ARG A 188 7.62 5.73 -7.63
CA ARG A 188 6.20 6.06 -7.34
C ARG A 188 5.25 5.12 -8.07
N ARG A 189 5.56 4.75 -9.31
CA ARG A 189 4.77 3.80 -10.10
C ARG A 189 4.71 2.42 -9.45
N ALA A 190 5.84 1.91 -8.94
CA ALA A 190 5.89 0.65 -8.20
C ALA A 190 5.09 0.66 -6.89
N GLU A 191 4.88 1.84 -6.31
CA GLU A 191 4.15 2.05 -5.05
C GLU A 191 2.63 2.24 -5.25
N HIS A 192 2.12 2.26 -6.48
CA HIS A 192 0.71 2.46 -6.81
C HIS A 192 0.11 1.21 -7.45
N VAL A 193 -1.15 0.91 -7.12
CA VAL A 193 -1.88 -0.24 -7.68
C VAL A 193 -2.23 -0.01 -9.14
N GLY A 194 -2.56 1.23 -9.51
CA GLY A 194 -2.94 1.60 -10.86
C GLY A 194 -2.34 2.93 -11.32
N ILE A 195 -2.24 3.11 -12.64
CA ILE A 195 -1.82 4.35 -13.28
C ILE A 195 -2.78 4.70 -14.41
N LEU A 196 -3.40 5.87 -14.34
CA LEU A 196 -4.37 6.35 -15.31
C LEU A 196 -3.77 7.44 -16.18
N VAL A 197 -4.00 7.35 -17.48
CA VAL A 197 -3.70 8.42 -18.45
C VAL A 197 -4.93 8.75 -19.31
N GLY A 198 -4.96 9.98 -19.81
CA GLY A 198 -5.95 10.39 -20.78
C GLY A 198 -5.64 9.87 -22.20
N ARG A 199 -6.67 9.85 -23.07
CA ARG A 199 -6.55 9.41 -24.48
C ARG A 199 -5.45 10.15 -25.23
N LYS A 200 -5.36 11.48 -25.09
CA LYS A 200 -4.35 12.29 -25.81
C LYS A 200 -2.92 11.90 -25.40
N THR A 201 -2.67 11.67 -24.11
CA THR A 201 -1.38 11.20 -23.61
C THR A 201 -1.05 9.79 -24.16
N ALA A 202 -2.03 8.89 -24.14
CA ALA A 202 -1.86 7.54 -24.69
C ALA A 202 -1.48 7.59 -26.18
N LEU A 203 -2.17 8.44 -26.95
CA LEU A 203 -1.98 8.56 -28.40
C LEU A 203 -0.64 9.21 -28.77
N LEU A 204 -0.29 10.34 -28.13
CA LEU A 204 0.87 11.14 -28.51
C LEU A 204 2.19 10.60 -27.92
N ASP A 205 2.16 10.07 -26.71
CA ASP A 205 3.37 9.62 -26.01
C ASP A 205 3.61 8.11 -26.11
N ASN A 206 2.58 7.35 -26.48
CA ASN A 206 2.62 5.88 -26.52
C ASN A 206 3.35 5.27 -25.29
N PRO A 207 2.97 5.65 -24.05
CA PRO A 207 3.71 5.26 -22.87
C PRO A 207 3.44 3.81 -22.50
N SER A 208 4.48 3.04 -22.19
CA SER A 208 4.30 1.67 -21.68
C SER A 208 3.75 1.59 -20.26
N LEU A 209 3.84 2.66 -19.46
CA LEU A 209 3.39 2.78 -18.08
C LEU A 209 3.89 1.68 -17.13
N THR A 210 4.95 0.98 -17.50
CA THR A 210 5.57 -0.08 -16.69
C THR A 210 6.67 0.46 -15.77
N THR A 211 6.97 -0.29 -14.70
CA THR A 211 8.10 -0.03 -13.81
C THR A 211 9.35 -0.65 -14.42
N ARG A 212 10.35 0.17 -14.78
CA ARG A 212 11.58 -0.28 -15.45
C ARG A 212 12.85 0.15 -14.70
N SER A 213 12.87 1.37 -14.21
CA SER A 213 14.04 1.98 -13.56
C SER A 213 13.94 1.96 -12.02
N TRP A 214 13.13 1.06 -11.47
CA TRP A 214 12.99 0.82 -10.04
C TRP A 214 12.53 -0.60 -9.77
N TYR A 215 12.83 -1.11 -8.56
CA TYR A 215 12.31 -2.40 -8.11
C TYR A 215 10.82 -2.31 -7.77
N GLY A 216 10.06 -3.36 -8.09
CA GLY A 216 8.65 -3.48 -7.74
C GLY A 216 7.78 -3.98 -8.88
N LYS A 217 6.47 -4.08 -8.62
CA LYS A 217 5.48 -4.54 -9.59
C LYS A 217 5.10 -3.45 -10.58
N ASN A 218 4.62 -3.86 -11.75
CA ASN A 218 3.92 -2.96 -12.65
C ASN A 218 2.54 -2.62 -12.05
N PRO A 219 2.10 -1.37 -12.13
CA PRO A 219 0.71 -1.01 -11.84
C PRO A 219 -0.23 -1.54 -12.92
N ILE A 220 -1.52 -1.68 -12.60
CA ILE A 220 -2.58 -1.85 -13.61
C ILE A 220 -2.61 -0.58 -14.45
N ARG A 221 -2.46 -0.72 -15.76
CA ARG A 221 -2.56 0.41 -16.68
C ARG A 221 -4.03 0.78 -16.87
N MET A 222 -4.33 2.06 -16.90
CA MET A 222 -5.70 2.54 -17.10
C MET A 222 -5.68 3.68 -18.11
N VAL A 223 -6.67 3.69 -19.00
CA VAL A 223 -6.83 4.74 -20.00
C VAL A 223 -8.30 5.09 -20.19
N ILE A 224 -8.57 6.39 -20.38
CA ILE A 224 -9.90 6.85 -20.81
C ILE A 224 -9.90 6.92 -22.33
N ASP A 225 -10.64 6.02 -22.98
CA ASP A 225 -10.87 6.02 -24.42
C ASP A 225 -12.39 5.92 -24.70
N LYS A 226 -13.05 7.04 -24.57
CA LYS A 226 -14.49 7.18 -24.61
C LYS A 226 -15.14 6.47 -25.80
N ASP A 227 -14.53 6.57 -26.98
CA ASP A 227 -15.09 6.11 -28.25
C ASP A 227 -14.33 4.93 -28.89
N LEU A 228 -13.38 4.33 -28.15
CA LEU A 228 -12.50 3.25 -28.62
C LEU A 228 -11.75 3.60 -29.92
N THR A 229 -11.12 4.79 -29.91
CA THR A 229 -10.40 5.32 -31.08
C THR A 229 -8.89 5.23 -30.97
N LEU A 230 -8.36 4.68 -29.87
CA LEU A 230 -6.93 4.45 -29.72
C LEU A 230 -6.45 3.31 -30.62
N PRO A 231 -5.35 3.48 -31.36
CA PRO A 231 -4.78 2.44 -32.20
C PRO A 231 -4.34 1.21 -31.39
N GLU A 232 -4.56 0.04 -31.93
CA GLU A 232 -4.29 -1.24 -31.27
C GLU A 232 -2.80 -1.52 -31.03
N HIS A 233 -1.92 -0.93 -31.81
CA HIS A 233 -0.47 -1.11 -31.72
C HIS A 233 0.19 -0.34 -30.56
N LEU A 234 -0.58 0.43 -29.79
CA LEU A 234 -0.03 1.18 -28.67
C LEU A 234 0.51 0.27 -27.57
N SER A 235 1.59 0.69 -26.92
CA SER A 235 2.24 -0.05 -25.83
C SER A 235 1.29 -0.39 -24.67
N LEU A 236 0.20 0.34 -24.50
CA LEU A 236 -0.86 0.02 -23.53
C LEU A 236 -1.57 -1.30 -23.82
N PHE A 237 -1.56 -1.74 -25.07
CA PHE A 237 -2.29 -2.93 -25.54
C PHE A 237 -1.36 -4.12 -25.86
N ASP A 238 -0.08 -4.06 -25.47
CA ASP A 238 0.94 -5.09 -25.73
C ASP A 238 0.75 -6.40 -24.95
N GLY A 239 -0.22 -6.47 -24.05
CA GLY A 239 -0.50 -7.66 -23.24
C GLY A 239 0.54 -7.96 -22.15
N SER A 240 1.59 -7.16 -21.98
CA SER A 240 2.63 -7.38 -20.96
C SER A 240 2.12 -7.16 -19.54
N THR A 241 1.15 -6.26 -19.36
CA THR A 241 0.58 -5.87 -18.07
C THR A 241 -0.95 -5.71 -18.21
N PRO A 242 -1.77 -6.04 -17.21
CA PRO A 242 -3.21 -5.80 -17.25
C PRO A 242 -3.53 -4.33 -17.57
N THR A 243 -4.52 -4.13 -18.44
CA THR A 243 -4.95 -2.81 -18.88
C THR A 243 -6.46 -2.68 -18.75
N ILE A 244 -6.93 -1.58 -18.18
CA ILE A 244 -8.35 -1.22 -18.09
C ILE A 244 -8.61 -0.04 -19.01
N VAL A 245 -9.63 -0.15 -19.84
CA VAL A 245 -10.09 0.90 -20.75
C VAL A 245 -11.47 1.38 -20.29
N PHE A 246 -11.58 2.64 -19.93
CA PHE A 246 -12.86 3.26 -19.63
C PHE A 246 -13.48 3.81 -20.89
N THR A 247 -14.69 3.33 -21.24
CA THR A 247 -15.36 3.67 -22.49
C THR A 247 -16.90 3.79 -22.33
N ARG A 248 -17.55 4.47 -23.23
CA ARG A 248 -19.03 4.50 -23.36
C ARG A 248 -19.57 3.47 -24.37
N LYS A 249 -18.69 2.72 -25.03
CA LYS A 249 -19.07 1.75 -26.05
C LYS A 249 -19.36 0.39 -25.41
N ALA A 250 -20.58 -0.11 -25.58
CA ALA A 250 -20.99 -1.41 -25.05
C ALA A 250 -20.44 -2.59 -25.88
N ASP A 251 -20.09 -2.36 -27.13
CA ASP A 251 -19.61 -3.31 -28.12
C ASP A 251 -18.07 -3.43 -28.13
N ALA A 252 -17.43 -3.26 -26.98
CA ALA A 252 -15.97 -3.36 -26.86
C ALA A 252 -15.45 -4.76 -27.21
N PRO A 253 -14.30 -4.86 -27.90
CA PRO A 253 -13.74 -6.15 -28.30
C PRO A 253 -13.21 -6.93 -27.09
N THR A 254 -13.28 -8.27 -27.15
CA THR A 254 -12.63 -9.13 -26.14
C THR A 254 -11.16 -9.26 -26.46
N ARG A 255 -10.27 -8.91 -25.50
CA ARG A 255 -8.82 -9.03 -25.63
C ARG A 255 -8.18 -9.59 -24.37
N ALA A 256 -7.18 -10.42 -24.50
CA ALA A 256 -6.43 -10.95 -23.37
C ALA A 256 -5.77 -9.83 -22.55
N LYS A 257 -5.95 -9.86 -21.23
CA LYS A 257 -5.43 -8.87 -20.26
C LYS A 257 -5.91 -7.43 -20.47
N ILE A 258 -6.96 -7.21 -21.26
CA ILE A 258 -7.61 -5.93 -21.40
C ILE A 258 -9.04 -6.06 -20.92
N GLU A 259 -9.40 -5.23 -19.95
CA GLU A 259 -10.76 -5.12 -19.42
C GLU A 259 -11.37 -3.79 -19.87
N TYR A 260 -12.60 -3.84 -20.36
CA TYR A 260 -13.34 -2.64 -20.76
C TYR A 260 -14.42 -2.36 -19.72
N ILE A 261 -14.38 -1.16 -19.15
CA ILE A 261 -15.38 -0.70 -18.17
C ILE A 261 -16.23 0.36 -18.80
N LEU A 262 -17.54 0.04 -18.87
CA LEU A 262 -18.54 0.97 -19.40
C LEU A 262 -18.77 2.09 -18.37
N LEU A 263 -18.62 3.33 -18.80
CA LEU A 263 -18.92 4.52 -18.02
C LEU A 263 -19.82 5.46 -18.83
N ASP A 264 -20.69 6.15 -18.12
CA ASP A 264 -21.39 7.34 -18.62
C ASP A 264 -20.48 8.57 -18.43
N PHE A 265 -20.22 9.31 -19.54
CA PHE A 265 -19.26 10.43 -19.58
C PHE A 265 -19.99 11.76 -19.79
#